data_f1df558fdeaf3aa52395f785004e86bc
#
_entry.id   f1df558fdeaf3aa52395f785004e86bc
#
_cell.length_a   1.000
_cell.length_b   1.000
_cell.length_c   1.000
_cell.angle_alpha   90.00
_cell.angle_beta   90.00
_cell.angle_gamma   90.00
#
_symmetry.space_group_name_H-M   'P 1'
#
loop_
_entity.id
_entity.type
_entity.pdbx_description
1 polymer ?
#
loop_
_entity_poly.entity_id
_entity_poly.type
_entity_poly.pdbx_seq_one_letter_code
_entity_poly.pdbx_strand_id
1 'polypeptide(L)' 'MGHASVNFMAMDLDELFPDKPDDPLKLLTKQDLDPLSVEELEARIAILEAEIGRVKAKLENAVNFRSTADELFRK' A
#
# COMPACT_ATOMS: atom_id res chain seq x y z
N MET A 1 -2.33 -7.88 22.12
CA MET A 1 -1.33 -8.41 21.40
C MET A 1 -0.96 -7.85 20.05
N GLY A 2 -1.77 -7.30 19.27
CA GLY A 2 -1.40 -6.68 18.03
C GLY A 2 -0.69 -7.60 17.06
N HIS A 3 -0.83 -8.88 17.23
CA HIS A 3 -0.13 -9.82 16.37
C HIS A 3 -0.60 -9.78 14.94
N ALA A 4 -1.86 -9.49 14.74
CA ALA A 4 -2.40 -9.41 13.39
C ALA A 4 -1.66 -8.36 12.59
N SER A 5 -1.43 -7.20 13.20
CA SER A 5 -0.68 -6.15 12.54
C SER A 5 0.73 -6.59 12.21
N VAL A 6 1.36 -7.21 13.18
CA VAL A 6 2.74 -7.64 12.99
C VAL A 6 2.80 -8.68 11.88
N ASN A 7 1.87 -9.60 11.88
CA ASN A 7 1.86 -10.62 10.84
C ASN A 7 1.67 -10.02 9.46
N PHE A 8 0.78 -9.04 9.37
CA PHE A 8 0.55 -8.39 8.10
C PHE A 8 1.81 -7.69 7.62
N MET A 9 2.48 -7.02 8.52
CA MET A 9 3.71 -6.31 8.15
C MET A 9 4.81 -7.28 7.75
N ALA A 10 4.78 -8.48 8.29
CA ALA A 10 5.78 -9.47 7.95
C ALA A 10 5.49 -10.19 6.65
N MET A 11 4.30 -9.97 6.07
CA MET A 11 3.95 -10.64 4.82
C MET A 11 4.89 -10.21 3.72
N ASP A 12 5.35 -11.19 2.99
CA ASP A 12 6.24 -10.95 1.86
C ASP A 12 5.43 -10.44 0.67
N LEU A 13 5.88 -9.34 0.08
CA LEU A 13 5.20 -8.79 -1.08
C LEU A 13 5.22 -9.74 -2.26
N ASP A 14 6.19 -10.65 -2.29
CA ASP A 14 6.22 -11.66 -3.34
C ASP A 14 4.97 -12.52 -3.33
N GLU A 15 4.38 -12.71 -2.15
CA GLU A 15 3.15 -13.47 -2.05
C GLU A 15 1.97 -12.72 -2.62
N LEU A 16 2.01 -11.40 -2.49
CA LEU A 16 0.93 -10.55 -3.01
C LEU A 16 1.06 -10.34 -4.52
N PHE A 17 2.29 -10.26 -5.01
CA PHE A 17 2.56 -9.97 -6.42
C PHE A 17 3.57 -10.97 -6.97
N PRO A 18 3.24 -12.24 -6.97
CA PRO A 18 4.22 -13.27 -7.37
C PRO A 18 4.69 -13.14 -8.81
N ASP A 19 3.83 -12.60 -9.66
CA ASP A 19 4.15 -12.53 -11.08
C ASP A 19 4.82 -11.24 -11.49
N LYS A 20 5.12 -10.36 -10.51
CA LYS A 20 5.66 -9.05 -10.83
C LYS A 20 6.90 -8.76 -9.99
N PRO A 21 8.00 -9.43 -10.29
CA PRO A 21 9.21 -9.22 -9.49
C PRO A 21 9.73 -7.80 -9.55
N ASP A 22 9.40 -7.06 -10.59
CA ASP A 22 9.85 -5.68 -10.75
C ASP A 22 8.81 -4.68 -10.26
N ASP A 23 7.79 -5.12 -9.58
CA ASP A 23 6.76 -4.22 -9.06
C ASP A 23 7.41 -3.15 -8.19
N PRO A 24 7.05 -1.87 -8.41
CA PRO A 24 7.64 -0.78 -7.64
C PRO A 24 7.47 -0.94 -6.13
N LEU A 25 6.37 -1.51 -5.68
CA LEU A 25 6.18 -1.71 -4.25
C LEU A 25 7.17 -2.71 -3.69
N LYS A 26 7.45 -3.76 -4.44
CA LYS A 26 8.44 -4.75 -4.01
C LYS A 26 9.82 -4.12 -3.94
N LEU A 27 10.18 -3.36 -4.95
CA LEU A 27 11.47 -2.70 -4.99
C LEU A 27 11.60 -1.71 -3.84
N LEU A 28 10.55 -0.96 -3.59
CA LEU A 28 10.55 0.04 -2.53
C LEU A 28 10.80 -0.60 -1.17
N THR A 29 10.12 -1.70 -0.88
CA THR A 29 10.21 -2.30 0.43
C THR A 29 11.49 -3.09 0.63
N LYS A 30 12.21 -3.38 -0.44
CA LYS A 30 13.49 -4.06 -0.35
C LYS A 30 14.67 -3.11 -0.37
N GLN A 31 14.40 -1.85 -0.52
CA GLN A 31 15.46 -0.85 -0.59
C GLN A 31 16.17 -0.73 0.74
N ASP A 32 17.50 -0.64 0.70
CA ASP A 32 18.30 -0.50 1.90
C ASP A 32 18.15 0.91 2.46
N LEU A 33 17.71 1.00 3.69
CA LEU A 33 17.49 2.30 4.34
C LEU A 33 18.67 2.77 5.16
N ASP A 34 19.65 1.91 5.37
CA ASP A 34 20.79 2.24 6.21
C ASP A 34 21.57 3.47 5.74
N PRO A 35 21.78 3.66 4.43
CA PRO A 35 22.54 4.84 4.00
C PRO A 35 21.77 6.17 4.11
N LEU A 36 20.50 6.14 4.43
CA LEU A 36 19.70 7.35 4.46
C LEU A 36 19.89 8.12 5.76
N SER A 37 19.92 9.45 5.67
CA SER A 37 20.00 10.30 6.83
C SER A 37 18.64 10.39 7.52
N VAL A 38 18.65 10.96 8.72
CA VAL A 38 17.40 11.16 9.46
C VAL A 38 16.43 12.00 8.64
N GLU A 39 16.93 13.05 8.03
CA GLU A 39 16.08 13.92 7.22
C GLU A 39 15.50 13.18 6.02
N GLU A 40 16.32 12.34 5.41
CA GLU A 40 15.84 11.57 4.27
C GLU A 40 14.81 10.54 4.69
N LEU A 41 14.99 9.95 5.85
CA LEU A 41 14.01 8.99 6.35
C LEU A 41 12.69 9.69 6.68
N GLU A 42 12.76 10.86 7.27
CA GLU A 42 11.56 11.61 7.58
C GLU A 42 10.83 12.04 6.31
N ALA A 43 11.58 12.48 5.32
CA ALA A 43 10.99 12.85 4.03
C ALA A 43 10.32 11.64 3.39
N ARG A 44 10.98 10.50 3.49
CA ARG A 44 10.44 9.27 2.93
C ARG A 44 9.11 8.91 3.59
N ILE A 45 9.04 9.06 4.90
CA ILE A 45 7.80 8.79 5.62
C ILE A 45 6.69 9.71 5.13
N ALA A 46 6.97 10.98 4.98
CA ALA A 46 5.96 11.93 4.53
C ALA A 46 5.45 11.57 3.13
N ILE A 47 6.37 11.19 2.25
CA ILE A 47 5.99 10.82 0.89
C ILE A 47 5.13 9.56 0.92
N LEU A 48 5.50 8.59 1.73
CA LEU A 48 4.75 7.34 1.81
C LEU A 48 3.38 7.56 2.42
N GLU A 49 3.28 8.45 3.39
CA GLU A 49 1.97 8.76 3.97
C GLU A 49 1.06 9.42 2.95
N ALA A 50 1.63 10.31 2.13
CA ALA A 50 0.86 10.92 1.06
C ALA A 50 0.40 9.87 0.05
N GLU A 51 1.28 8.91 -0.23
CA GLU A 51 0.93 7.83 -1.14
C GLU A 51 -0.19 6.98 -0.57
N ILE A 52 -0.15 6.69 0.71
CA ILE A 52 -1.21 5.94 1.36
C ILE A 52 -2.54 6.65 1.18
N GLY A 53 -2.55 7.98 1.38
CA GLY A 53 -3.76 8.75 1.20
C GLY A 53 -4.29 8.67 -0.23
N ARG A 54 -3.37 8.75 -1.19
CA ARG A 54 -3.75 8.67 -2.60
C ARG A 54 -4.39 7.32 -2.92
N VAL A 55 -3.80 6.25 -2.41
CA VAL A 55 -4.31 4.91 -2.65
C VAL A 55 -5.66 4.71 -1.97
N LYS A 56 -5.79 5.23 -0.75
CA LYS A 56 -7.05 5.12 -0.03
C LYS A 56 -8.18 5.83 -0.77
N ALA A 57 -7.89 6.99 -1.32
CA ALA A 57 -8.89 7.72 -2.09
C ALA A 57 -9.33 6.92 -3.31
N LYS A 58 -8.37 6.32 -3.98
CA LYS A 58 -8.67 5.49 -5.14
C LYS A 58 -9.50 4.29 -4.74
N LEU A 59 -9.16 3.69 -3.62
CA LEU A 59 -9.90 2.54 -3.12
C LEU A 59 -11.35 2.91 -2.81
N GLU A 60 -11.54 4.04 -2.14
CA GLU A 60 -12.89 4.49 -1.82
C GLU A 60 -13.70 4.73 -3.07
N ASN A 61 -13.10 5.35 -4.06
CA ASN A 61 -13.79 5.60 -5.32
C ASN A 61 -14.20 4.30 -5.98
N ALA A 62 -13.32 3.32 -5.96
CA ALA A 62 -13.61 2.03 -6.59
C ALA A 62 -14.74 1.32 -5.85
N VAL A 63 -14.73 1.37 -4.53
CA VAL A 63 -15.76 0.73 -3.73
C VAL A 63 -17.10 1.44 -3.94
N ASN A 64 -17.10 2.76 -3.90
CA ASN A 64 -18.33 3.52 -4.09
C ASN A 64 -18.91 3.31 -5.48
N PHE A 65 -18.04 3.27 -6.47
CA PHE A 65 -18.50 3.05 -7.83
C PHE A 65 -19.18 1.69 -7.96
N ARG A 66 -18.59 0.67 -7.34
CA ARG A 66 -19.17 -0.67 -7.37
C ARG A 66 -20.49 -0.71 -6.65
N SER A 67 -20.57 -0.05 -5.51
CA SER A 67 -21.81 0.02 -4.73
C SER A 67 -22.93 0.65 -5.52
N THR A 68 -22.62 1.76 -6.19
CA THR A 68 -23.60 2.46 -7.00
C THR A 68 -24.10 1.57 -8.14
N ALA A 69 -23.20 0.86 -8.77
CA ALA A 69 -23.57 -0.04 -9.85
C ALA A 69 -24.51 -1.12 -9.34
N ASP A 70 -24.20 -1.67 -8.16
CA ASP A 70 -25.05 -2.67 -7.56
C ASP A 70 -26.44 -2.16 -7.33
N GLU A 71 -26.54 -0.95 -6.82
CA GLU A 71 -27.85 -0.35 -6.55
C GLU A 71 -28.63 -0.16 -7.83
N LEU A 72 -27.95 0.24 -8.89
CA LEU A 72 -28.62 0.43 -10.16
C LEU A 72 -29.16 -0.88 -10.73
N PHE A 73 -28.37 -1.93 -10.54
CA PHE A 73 -28.78 -3.23 -11.07
C PHE A 73 -29.81 -3.91 -10.21
N ARG A 74 -29.92 -3.47 -8.99
CA ARG A 74 -30.81 -4.12 -8.05
C ARG A 74 -32.27 -3.89 -8.38
N LYS A 75 -32.55 -2.92 -9.15
CA LYS A 75 -33.93 -2.66 -9.55
C LYS A 75 -34.42 -3.72 -10.49
#